data_9c6d39f58d63c1fe9381574fae9ba3cd
#
_entry.id   9c6d39f58d63c1fe9381574fae9ba3cd
#
_cell.length_a   1.000
_cell.length_b   1.000
_cell.length_c   1.000
_cell.angle_alpha   90.00
_cell.angle_beta   90.00
_cell.angle_gamma   90.00
#
_symmetry.space_group_name_H-M   'P 1'
#
loop_
_entity.id
_entity.type
_entity.pdbx_description
1 polymer ?
#
loop_
_entity_poly.entity_id
_entity_poly.type
_entity_poly.pdbx_seq_one_letter_code
_entity_poly.pdbx_strand_id
1 'polypeptide(L)'
;MTKLIWILAAILALAAPAAASAQSTDVDLDRFDGRWFEIERSHNDVQKDCSRAQIDFTRRDAADRYALLVTCTRRADGQVETLRANARITDTTSNAKFRFTLPGLLGVGGLAGQNYWVWDHDPNYNWAILALPNKSDWWVWHRSQNVSQAERTRLLARARAMGMDMNRIVHTGG
;
A
#
# COMPACT_ATOMS: atom_id res chain seq x y z
N MET A 1 24.18 47.30 47.34
CA MET A 1 23.24 46.17 47.38
C MET A 1 22.52 46.11 46.04
N THR A 2 23.05 45.36 45.10
CA THR A 2 22.58 45.29 43.72
C THR A 2 21.82 43.97 43.52
N LYS A 3 20.50 44.02 43.34
CA LYS A 3 19.65 42.83 43.12
C LYS A 3 19.71 42.45 41.64
N LEU A 4 20.28 41.28 41.36
CA LEU A 4 20.31 40.67 40.05
C LEU A 4 18.94 39.98 39.79
N ILE A 5 18.21 40.48 38.83
CA ILE A 5 16.92 39.90 38.38
C ILE A 5 17.25 38.90 37.26
N TRP A 6 17.02 37.60 37.51
CA TRP A 6 17.09 36.55 36.49
C TRP A 6 15.77 36.49 35.72
N ILE A 7 15.80 36.82 34.44
CA ILE A 7 14.69 36.64 33.54
C ILE A 7 14.77 35.23 32.93
N LEU A 8 13.92 34.33 33.37
CA LEU A 8 13.71 33.02 32.74
C LEU A 8 12.90 33.22 31.48
N ALA A 9 13.54 33.12 30.32
CA ALA A 9 12.85 33.02 29.03
C ALA A 9 12.33 31.60 28.83
N ALA A 10 11.04 31.39 28.98
CA ALA A 10 10.39 30.13 28.65
C ALA A 10 10.25 30.01 27.11
N ILE A 11 11.02 29.11 26.50
CA ILE A 11 10.89 28.78 25.08
C ILE A 11 9.66 27.88 24.94
N LEU A 12 8.56 28.44 24.47
CA LEU A 12 7.38 27.68 24.05
C LEU A 12 7.72 27.00 22.72
N ALA A 13 8.02 25.69 22.76
CA ALA A 13 8.12 24.88 21.55
C ALA A 13 6.72 24.70 20.98
N LEU A 14 6.37 25.42 19.92
CA LEU A 14 5.18 25.14 19.12
C LEU A 14 5.38 23.80 18.43
N ALA A 15 4.76 22.76 18.95
CA ALA A 15 4.59 21.51 18.22
C ALA A 15 3.64 21.79 17.05
N ALA A 16 4.17 21.86 15.83
CA ALA A 16 3.35 21.91 14.64
C ALA A 16 2.49 20.64 14.58
N PRO A 17 1.16 20.75 14.37
CA PRO A 17 0.35 19.57 14.18
C PRO A 17 0.85 18.83 12.93
N ALA A 18 1.19 17.54 13.08
CA ALA A 18 1.46 16.68 11.93
C ALA A 18 0.20 16.72 11.05
N ALA A 19 0.32 17.29 9.87
CA ALA A 19 -0.76 17.30 8.91
C ALA A 19 -1.15 15.84 8.65
N ALA A 20 -2.36 15.45 9.05
CA ALA A 20 -2.94 14.18 8.65
C ALA A 20 -2.93 14.15 7.12
N SER A 21 -2.14 13.26 6.54
CA SER A 21 -2.05 13.14 5.10
C SER A 21 -3.44 12.80 4.57
N ALA A 22 -4.00 13.75 3.81
CA ALA A 22 -5.23 13.51 3.09
C ALA A 22 -5.07 12.28 2.20
N GLN A 23 -6.14 11.51 2.09
CA GLN A 23 -6.22 10.37 1.18
C GLN A 23 -5.69 10.76 -0.21
N SER A 24 -4.91 9.84 -0.74
CA SER A 24 -4.37 9.77 -2.08
C SER A 24 -4.54 10.97 -2.98
N THR A 25 -3.43 11.48 -3.31
CA THR A 25 -3.12 12.20 -4.53
C THR A 25 -3.59 11.43 -5.76
N ASP A 26 -3.87 12.17 -6.84
CA ASP A 26 -4.24 11.60 -8.12
C ASP A 26 -3.22 10.55 -8.60
N VAL A 27 -3.71 9.41 -9.07
CA VAL A 27 -2.88 8.34 -9.60
C VAL A 27 -2.79 8.46 -11.13
N ASP A 28 -1.57 8.66 -11.61
CA ASP A 28 -1.24 8.52 -13.02
C ASP A 28 -1.21 7.04 -13.39
N LEU A 29 -2.21 6.59 -14.13
CA LEU A 29 -2.42 5.19 -14.48
C LEU A 29 -1.32 4.63 -15.40
N ASP A 30 -0.72 5.46 -16.26
CA ASP A 30 0.35 5.03 -17.15
C ASP A 30 1.65 4.75 -16.37
N ARG A 31 1.87 5.51 -15.30
CA ARG A 31 3.01 5.30 -14.39
C ARG A 31 2.75 4.21 -13.37
N PHE A 32 1.48 3.93 -13.06
CA PHE A 32 1.10 2.88 -12.13
C PHE A 32 1.14 1.49 -12.78
N ASP A 33 1.03 1.41 -14.11
CA ASP A 33 1.09 0.16 -14.89
C ASP A 33 2.41 -0.60 -14.68
N GLY A 34 2.40 -1.91 -14.96
CA GLY A 34 3.56 -2.78 -14.86
C GLY A 34 3.68 -3.51 -13.53
N ARG A 35 4.92 -3.90 -13.18
CA ARG A 35 5.21 -4.78 -12.04
C ARG A 35 5.41 -4.02 -10.74
N TRP A 36 4.81 -4.60 -9.68
CA TRP A 36 4.99 -4.23 -8.29
C TRP A 36 5.37 -5.45 -7.44
N PHE A 37 6.31 -5.28 -6.53
CA PHE A 37 6.64 -6.26 -5.51
C PHE A 37 6.01 -5.85 -4.19
N GLU A 38 5.32 -6.77 -3.55
CA GLU A 38 4.86 -6.60 -2.19
C GLU A 38 6.06 -6.72 -1.26
N ILE A 39 6.30 -5.71 -0.44
CA ILE A 39 7.41 -5.70 0.51
C ILE A 39 6.94 -5.78 1.96
N GLU A 40 5.75 -5.25 2.25
CA GLU A 40 5.11 -5.29 3.55
C GLU A 40 3.59 -5.43 3.37
N ARG A 41 2.92 -6.08 4.29
CA ARG A 41 1.46 -6.12 4.35
C ARG A 41 0.92 -6.38 5.74
N SER A 42 -0.37 -6.15 5.97
CA SER A 42 -1.09 -6.77 7.08
C SER A 42 -1.23 -8.28 6.85
N HIS A 43 -1.35 -9.03 7.93
CA HIS A 43 -1.75 -10.43 7.82
C HIS A 43 -3.19 -10.50 7.28
N ASN A 44 -3.40 -11.28 6.23
CA ASN A 44 -4.71 -11.57 5.67
C ASN A 44 -4.81 -13.04 5.26
N ASP A 45 -6.03 -13.59 5.27
CA ASP A 45 -6.25 -15.02 5.02
C ASP A 45 -5.96 -15.44 3.57
N VAL A 46 -6.09 -14.51 2.63
CA VAL A 46 -5.89 -14.77 1.20
C VAL A 46 -4.43 -15.06 0.88
N GLN A 47 -3.51 -14.35 1.55
CA GLN A 47 -2.07 -14.43 1.30
C GLN A 47 -1.30 -15.04 2.48
N LYS A 48 -2.00 -15.72 3.43
CA LYS A 48 -1.37 -16.25 4.66
C LYS A 48 -0.17 -17.16 4.36
N ASP A 49 -0.23 -17.91 3.27
CA ASP A 49 0.78 -18.87 2.86
C ASP A 49 1.85 -18.27 1.94
N CYS A 50 1.70 -17.00 1.49
CA CYS A 50 2.66 -16.33 0.64
C CYS A 50 3.85 -15.79 1.45
N SER A 51 5.07 -16.21 1.09
CA SER A 51 6.31 -15.60 1.58
C SER A 51 6.71 -14.38 0.75
N ARG A 52 6.38 -14.41 -0.55
CA ARG A 52 6.61 -13.32 -1.51
C ARG A 52 5.40 -13.17 -2.40
N ALA A 53 5.08 -11.94 -2.78
CA ALA A 53 4.08 -11.69 -3.78
C ALA A 53 4.54 -10.58 -4.73
N GLN A 54 4.12 -10.69 -5.98
CA GLN A 54 4.22 -9.63 -6.98
C GLN A 54 2.91 -9.51 -7.73
N ILE A 55 2.65 -8.34 -8.23
CA ILE A 55 1.46 -8.01 -9.00
C ILE A 55 1.90 -7.34 -10.30
N ASP A 56 1.51 -7.91 -11.42
CA ASP A 56 1.67 -7.30 -12.74
C ASP A 56 0.33 -6.69 -13.14
N PHE A 57 0.30 -5.37 -13.26
CA PHE A 57 -0.82 -4.63 -13.83
C PHE A 57 -0.59 -4.48 -15.33
N THR A 58 -1.59 -4.80 -16.12
CA THR A 58 -1.57 -4.60 -17.57
C THR A 58 -2.83 -3.87 -17.98
N ARG A 59 -2.68 -2.66 -18.49
CA ARG A 59 -3.80 -1.86 -18.98
C ARG A 59 -4.53 -2.58 -20.10
N ARG A 60 -5.84 -2.51 -20.11
CA ARG A 60 -6.71 -3.02 -21.16
C ARG A 60 -7.13 -1.90 -22.12
N ASP A 61 -7.78 -2.27 -23.22
CA ASP A 61 -8.27 -1.33 -24.24
C ASP A 61 -9.22 -0.26 -23.67
N ALA A 62 -10.01 -0.61 -22.65
CA ALA A 62 -10.80 0.37 -21.90
C ALA A 62 -9.91 1.06 -20.87
N ALA A 63 -9.91 2.39 -20.87
CA ALA A 63 -9.03 3.24 -20.06
C ALA A 63 -9.14 3.01 -18.54
N ASP A 64 -10.28 2.47 -18.07
CA ASP A 64 -10.58 2.20 -16.65
C ASP A 64 -10.31 0.75 -16.23
N ARG A 65 -9.72 -0.10 -17.08
CA ARG A 65 -9.59 -1.54 -16.85
C ARG A 65 -8.17 -2.06 -16.93
N TYR A 66 -7.86 -2.99 -16.03
CA TYR A 66 -6.59 -3.70 -15.94
C TYR A 66 -6.79 -5.21 -15.88
N ALA A 67 -5.89 -5.95 -16.52
CA ALA A 67 -5.63 -7.35 -16.19
C ALA A 67 -4.55 -7.40 -15.11
N LEU A 68 -4.72 -8.29 -14.16
CA LEU A 68 -3.78 -8.52 -13.08
C LEU A 68 -3.27 -9.95 -13.14
N LEU A 69 -1.96 -10.11 -12.98
CA LEU A 69 -1.35 -11.38 -12.65
C LEU A 69 -0.71 -11.25 -11.29
N VAL A 70 -1.30 -11.90 -10.29
CA VAL A 70 -0.73 -11.99 -8.95
C VAL A 70 0.09 -13.26 -8.88
N THR A 71 1.35 -13.15 -8.48
CA THR A 71 2.26 -14.28 -8.28
C THR A 71 2.59 -14.38 -6.81
N CYS A 72 2.36 -15.56 -6.23
CA CYS A 72 2.65 -15.89 -4.83
C CYS A 72 3.71 -16.99 -4.78
N THR A 73 4.78 -16.79 -4.02
CA THR A 73 5.70 -17.86 -3.67
C THR A 73 5.25 -18.42 -2.33
N ARG A 74 4.89 -19.70 -2.29
CA ARG A 74 4.43 -20.36 -1.06
C ARG A 74 5.56 -20.46 -0.04
N ARG A 75 5.23 -20.22 1.22
CA ARG A 75 6.18 -20.28 2.34
C ARG A 75 6.65 -21.70 2.63
N ALA A 76 5.76 -22.69 2.49
CA ALA A 76 6.01 -24.06 2.91
C ALA A 76 7.04 -24.79 2.03
N ASP A 77 7.03 -24.56 0.74
CA ASP A 77 7.80 -25.36 -0.24
C ASP A 77 8.43 -24.52 -1.36
N GLY A 78 8.23 -23.20 -1.34
CA GLY A 78 8.75 -22.30 -2.37
C GLY A 78 8.06 -22.41 -3.74
N GLN A 79 6.99 -23.20 -3.85
CA GLN A 79 6.25 -23.30 -5.11
C GLN A 79 5.62 -21.94 -5.47
N VAL A 80 5.57 -21.68 -6.77
CA VAL A 80 5.00 -20.45 -7.32
C VAL A 80 3.60 -20.71 -7.80
N GLU A 81 2.65 -19.97 -7.25
CA GLU A 81 1.25 -19.98 -7.64
C GLU A 81 0.89 -18.65 -8.30
N THR A 82 0.00 -18.70 -9.28
CA THR A 82 -0.46 -17.50 -9.97
C THR A 82 -1.99 -17.39 -9.92
N LEU A 83 -2.46 -16.16 -9.73
CA LEU A 83 -3.86 -15.81 -9.75
C LEU A 83 -4.10 -14.72 -10.79
N ARG A 84 -5.02 -14.97 -11.72
CA ARG A 84 -5.48 -13.94 -12.66
C ARG A 84 -6.67 -13.20 -12.07
N ALA A 85 -6.62 -11.89 -12.12
CA ALA A 85 -7.72 -11.03 -11.70
C ALA A 85 -7.93 -9.91 -12.70
N ASN A 86 -9.03 -9.18 -12.55
CA ASN A 86 -9.27 -7.92 -13.24
C ASN A 86 -9.38 -6.81 -12.21
N ALA A 87 -8.97 -5.60 -12.57
CA ALA A 87 -9.27 -4.40 -11.82
C ALA A 87 -10.02 -3.40 -12.69
N ARG A 88 -10.92 -2.68 -12.07
CA ARG A 88 -11.61 -1.54 -12.66
C ARG A 88 -11.40 -0.31 -11.78
N ILE A 89 -11.08 0.82 -12.39
CA ILE A 89 -11.07 2.11 -11.71
C ILE A 89 -12.52 2.51 -11.41
N THR A 90 -12.80 2.84 -10.15
CA THR A 90 -14.15 3.24 -9.70
C THR A 90 -14.27 4.73 -9.38
N ASP A 91 -13.14 5.43 -9.35
CA ASP A 91 -13.06 6.87 -9.15
C ASP A 91 -12.17 7.46 -10.25
N THR A 92 -12.77 7.98 -11.29
CA THR A 92 -12.06 8.54 -12.45
C THR A 92 -11.54 9.97 -12.20
N THR A 93 -11.85 10.57 -11.05
CA THR A 93 -11.32 11.87 -10.67
C THR A 93 -9.89 11.75 -10.16
N SER A 94 -9.66 10.84 -9.20
CA SER A 94 -8.32 10.61 -8.62
C SER A 94 -7.62 9.37 -9.20
N ASN A 95 -8.34 8.48 -9.87
CA ASN A 95 -7.86 7.16 -10.31
C ASN A 95 -7.31 6.28 -9.17
N ALA A 96 -7.53 6.64 -7.92
CA ALA A 96 -6.93 5.97 -6.78
C ALA A 96 -7.75 4.79 -6.23
N LYS A 97 -8.94 4.55 -6.78
CA LYS A 97 -9.84 3.51 -6.27
C LYS A 97 -10.05 2.42 -7.32
N PHE A 98 -9.68 1.21 -6.96
CA PHE A 98 -9.78 0.01 -7.78
C PHE A 98 -10.81 -0.95 -7.21
N ARG A 99 -11.59 -1.59 -8.06
CA ARG A 99 -12.40 -2.74 -7.71
C ARG A 99 -11.81 -3.98 -8.37
N PHE A 100 -11.33 -4.93 -7.57
CA PHE A 100 -10.78 -6.20 -8.05
C PHE A 100 -11.88 -7.25 -8.16
N THR A 101 -11.79 -8.06 -9.23
CA THR A 101 -12.69 -9.19 -9.46
C THR A 101 -11.90 -10.39 -9.98
N LEU A 102 -12.31 -11.58 -9.55
CA LEU A 102 -11.75 -12.84 -10.04
C LEU A 102 -12.61 -13.37 -11.19
N PRO A 103 -12.05 -13.66 -12.39
CA PRO A 103 -12.78 -14.28 -13.48
C PRO A 103 -13.30 -15.65 -13.05
N GLY A 104 -14.57 -15.93 -13.35
CA GLY A 104 -15.19 -17.24 -13.10
C GLY A 104 -15.60 -17.52 -11.65
N LEU A 105 -15.33 -16.65 -10.70
CA LEU A 105 -15.72 -16.82 -9.30
C LEU A 105 -16.78 -15.77 -8.93
N LEU A 106 -18.04 -16.06 -9.20
CA LEU A 106 -19.16 -15.24 -8.73
C LEU A 106 -19.27 -15.39 -7.21
N GLY A 107 -18.60 -14.53 -6.46
CA GLY A 107 -18.88 -14.30 -5.05
C GLY A 107 -18.33 -15.33 -4.04
N VAL A 108 -17.44 -16.23 -4.44
CA VAL A 108 -16.84 -17.19 -3.49
C VAL A 108 -15.44 -16.73 -3.08
N GLY A 109 -15.23 -16.53 -1.78
CA GLY A 109 -13.91 -16.38 -1.18
C GLY A 109 -13.34 -14.96 -1.11
N GLY A 110 -14.10 -13.98 -0.66
CA GLY A 110 -13.55 -12.72 -0.12
C GLY A 110 -12.85 -11.75 -1.09
N LEU A 111 -12.39 -12.19 -2.26
CA LEU A 111 -11.73 -11.36 -3.27
C LEU A 111 -12.67 -10.89 -4.39
N ALA A 112 -13.86 -11.46 -4.49
CA ALA A 112 -14.83 -11.06 -5.49
C ALA A 112 -15.38 -9.66 -5.18
N GLY A 113 -14.90 -8.68 -5.93
CA GLY A 113 -15.41 -7.32 -5.86
C GLY A 113 -14.95 -6.50 -4.66
N GLN A 114 -13.78 -6.75 -4.12
CA GLN A 114 -13.19 -5.89 -3.08
C GLN A 114 -12.64 -4.59 -3.67
N ASN A 115 -12.83 -3.52 -2.91
CA ASN A 115 -12.29 -2.21 -3.25
C ASN A 115 -10.90 -2.05 -2.61
N TYR A 116 -9.91 -1.68 -3.43
CA TYR A 116 -8.56 -1.34 -2.98
C TYR A 116 -8.29 0.11 -3.33
N TRP A 117 -7.84 0.86 -2.35
CA TRP A 117 -7.52 2.27 -2.56
C TRP A 117 -6.01 2.48 -2.46
N VAL A 118 -5.46 3.24 -3.39
CA VAL A 118 -4.12 3.80 -3.24
C VAL A 118 -4.23 4.96 -2.25
N TRP A 119 -3.69 4.80 -1.07
CA TRP A 119 -3.73 5.80 -0.01
C TRP A 119 -2.59 6.79 -0.12
N ASP A 120 -1.47 6.34 -0.72
CA ASP A 120 -0.30 7.16 -0.90
C ASP A 120 0.67 6.52 -1.91
N HIS A 121 1.49 7.31 -2.56
CA HIS A 121 2.53 6.83 -3.46
C HIS A 121 3.70 7.81 -3.58
N ASP A 122 4.84 7.29 -4.02
CA ASP A 122 5.99 8.11 -4.40
C ASP A 122 5.67 8.99 -5.62
N PRO A 123 6.08 10.25 -5.64
CA PRO A 123 5.96 11.09 -6.84
C PRO A 123 6.57 10.48 -8.11
N ASN A 124 7.59 9.63 -7.96
CA ASN A 124 8.21 8.87 -9.05
C ASN A 124 7.68 7.44 -9.21
N TYR A 125 6.66 7.05 -8.44
CA TYR A 125 6.07 5.71 -8.47
C TYR A 125 7.04 4.58 -8.12
N ASN A 126 8.03 4.83 -7.27
CA ASN A 126 8.91 3.78 -6.76
C ASN A 126 8.21 2.89 -5.73
N TRP A 127 7.25 3.45 -4.99
CA TRP A 127 6.44 2.73 -4.01
C TRP A 127 5.00 3.25 -4.00
N ALA A 128 4.09 2.41 -3.49
CA ALA A 128 2.70 2.75 -3.23
C ALA A 128 2.20 2.04 -1.96
N ILE A 129 1.31 2.69 -1.22
CA ILE A 129 0.62 2.13 -0.06
C ILE A 129 -0.86 1.99 -0.43
N LEU A 130 -1.34 0.76 -0.40
CA LEU A 130 -2.71 0.41 -0.71
C LEU A 130 -3.38 -0.17 0.53
N ALA A 131 -4.69 0.03 0.62
CA ALA A 131 -5.50 -0.60 1.67
C ALA A 131 -6.95 -0.75 1.23
N LEU A 132 -7.68 -1.58 1.97
CA LEU A 132 -9.14 -1.55 1.94
C LEU A 132 -9.64 -0.19 2.47
N PRO A 133 -10.88 0.21 2.15
CA PRO A 133 -11.44 1.49 2.62
C PRO A 133 -11.41 1.65 4.14
N ASN A 134 -11.59 0.56 4.89
CA ASN A 134 -11.54 0.51 6.35
C ASN A 134 -10.14 0.33 6.94
N LYS A 135 -9.10 0.20 6.08
CA LYS A 135 -7.68 0.01 6.44
C LYS A 135 -7.38 -1.26 7.25
N SER A 136 -8.31 -2.23 7.28
CA SER A 136 -8.08 -3.51 7.95
C SER A 136 -6.97 -4.32 7.29
N ASP A 137 -6.99 -4.33 5.96
CA ASP A 137 -5.95 -4.95 5.16
C ASP A 137 -5.25 -3.89 4.32
N TRP A 138 -3.94 -3.93 4.34
CA TRP A 138 -3.08 -2.96 3.67
C TRP A 138 -1.81 -3.61 3.13
N TRP A 139 -1.20 -2.98 2.13
CA TRP A 139 -0.01 -3.42 1.44
C TRP A 139 0.91 -2.24 1.16
N VAL A 140 2.21 -2.48 1.25
CA VAL A 140 3.25 -1.61 0.70
C VAL A 140 3.83 -2.32 -0.52
N TRP A 141 3.66 -1.71 -1.67
CA TRP A 141 4.22 -2.17 -2.93
C TRP A 141 5.42 -1.32 -3.32
N HIS A 142 6.39 -1.94 -3.97
CA HIS A 142 7.60 -1.27 -4.41
C HIS A 142 8.02 -1.77 -5.80
N ARG A 143 8.68 -0.92 -6.61
CA ARG A 143 9.19 -1.32 -7.93
C ARG A 143 10.41 -2.22 -7.83
N SER A 144 11.15 -2.18 -6.75
CA SER A 144 12.25 -3.09 -6.46
C SER A 144 11.84 -4.15 -5.44
N GLN A 145 12.22 -5.39 -5.68
CA GLN A 145 12.06 -6.46 -4.70
C GLN A 145 13.04 -6.30 -3.52
N ASN A 146 14.25 -5.81 -3.81
CA ASN A 146 15.30 -5.61 -2.82
C ASN A 146 15.25 -4.18 -2.28
N VAL A 147 14.56 -4.00 -1.16
CA VAL A 147 14.38 -2.72 -0.49
C VAL A 147 15.19 -2.70 0.81
N SER A 148 15.93 -1.63 1.06
CA SER A 148 16.72 -1.50 2.28
C SER A 148 15.83 -1.49 3.53
N GLN A 149 16.37 -1.94 4.67
CA GLN A 149 15.65 -1.90 5.94
C GLN A 149 15.25 -0.48 6.35
N ALA A 150 16.08 0.52 6.05
CA ALA A 150 15.76 1.92 6.31
C ALA A 150 14.52 2.38 5.54
N GLU A 151 14.42 2.01 4.26
CA GLU A 151 13.27 2.33 3.42
C GLU A 151 12.00 1.60 3.88
N ARG A 152 12.09 0.30 4.24
CA ARG A 152 10.96 -0.46 4.82
C ARG A 152 10.46 0.22 6.09
N THR A 153 11.35 0.59 7.00
CA THR A 153 11.00 1.29 8.25
C THR A 153 10.30 2.62 7.97
N ARG A 154 10.79 3.39 7.00
CA ARG A 154 10.20 4.67 6.58
C ARG A 154 8.77 4.47 6.04
N LEU A 155 8.57 3.48 5.16
CA LEU A 155 7.27 3.21 4.56
C LEU A 155 6.26 2.65 5.59
N LEU A 156 6.70 1.82 6.52
CA LEU A 156 5.85 1.35 7.64
C LEU A 156 5.45 2.53 8.56
N ALA A 157 6.36 3.44 8.86
CA ALA A 157 6.04 4.64 9.63
C ALA A 157 4.98 5.50 8.91
N ARG A 158 5.07 5.60 7.58
CA ARG A 158 4.11 6.32 6.75
C ARG A 158 2.74 5.63 6.75
N ALA A 159 2.69 4.31 6.60
CA ALA A 159 1.45 3.53 6.70
C ALA A 159 0.78 3.70 8.08
N ARG A 160 1.57 3.65 9.16
CA ARG A 160 1.09 3.90 10.53
C ARG A 160 0.49 5.29 10.67
N ALA A 161 1.15 6.33 10.15
CA ALA A 161 0.66 7.71 10.22
C ALA A 161 -0.68 7.91 9.49
N MET A 162 -0.98 7.08 8.49
CA MET A 162 -2.26 7.04 7.79
C MET A 162 -3.33 6.21 8.52
N GLY A 163 -3.01 5.61 9.66
CA GLY A 163 -3.95 4.83 10.47
C GLY A 163 -4.14 3.39 10.02
N MET A 164 -3.16 2.80 9.32
CA MET A 164 -3.14 1.37 9.03
C MET A 164 -2.92 0.56 10.32
N ASP A 165 -3.59 -0.60 10.42
CA ASP A 165 -3.39 -1.49 11.57
C ASP A 165 -2.01 -2.15 11.50
N MET A 166 -1.17 -1.86 12.49
CA MET A 166 0.21 -2.35 12.56
C MET A 166 0.39 -3.57 13.49
N ASN A 167 -0.69 -4.17 14.00
CA ASN A 167 -0.58 -5.25 14.99
C ASN A 167 -0.04 -6.56 14.41
N ARG A 168 -0.29 -6.83 13.12
CA ARG A 168 0.11 -8.07 12.46
C ARG A 168 0.77 -7.79 11.11
N ILE A 169 1.99 -7.29 11.17
CA ILE A 169 2.78 -7.03 9.96
C ILE A 169 3.40 -8.32 9.46
N VAL A 170 3.34 -8.54 8.16
CA VAL A 170 4.06 -9.59 7.45
C VAL A 170 5.10 -8.94 6.54
N HIS A 171 6.37 -9.23 6.84
CA HIS A 171 7.49 -8.84 6.00
C HIS A 171 7.59 -9.82 4.84
N THR A 172 7.55 -9.31 3.61
CA THR A 172 7.62 -10.10 2.38
C THR A 172 8.84 -9.66 1.56
N GLY A 173 9.36 -10.54 0.70
CA GLY A 173 10.45 -10.15 -0.20
C GLY A 173 11.78 -9.88 0.50
N GLY A 174 12.24 -10.81 1.36
CA GLY A 174 13.60 -10.88 1.89
C GLY A 174 14.37 -11.99 1.20
#